data_ded6537629071d0e0ef6baa57cfaaf16
#
_entry.id   ded6537629071d0e0ef6baa57cfaaf16
#
_cell.length_a   1.000
_cell.length_b   1.000
_cell.length_c   1.000
_cell.angle_alpha   90.00
_cell.angle_beta   90.00
_cell.angle_gamma   90.00
#
_symmetry.space_group_name_H-M   'P 1'
#
loop_
_entity.id
_entity.type
_entity.pdbx_description
1 polymer ?
#
loop_
_entity_poly.entity_id
_entity_poly.type
_entity_poly.pdbx_seq_one_letter_code
_entity_poly.pdbx_strand_id
1 'polypeptide(L)'
;LVDGLPVNACLMLAFDADVSTRDTWLSQSIPSLANVPVAYFSAEFGIHNSLPIYGGGLGILAGDHCKEASDLGLSLVGVGFMYPQGYFHQRLSADGRQEAVYEYLARAEAPLSPALTPEGQRSIVPVPVGDRQIYVTVWHVRVGRASLYLMDTDVEENAPWDRELSARLYGGDQVARIRQEIVLGIGGVRVLRALGITPKVWHLNEGHAAFVTIERLREFVVAGIPLADAITEVQRTTVCTTHTPVPAGHDAFPFHLVEKYLHPYWHQLGIDRERFLAFGTHRESWGEVFHMTVLALQMTGHCNGVSKTHGEVS
;
A
#
# COMPACT_ATOMS: atom_id res chain seq x y z
N LEU A 1 11.81 -35.88 14.73
CA LEU A 1 10.97 -36.60 13.76
C LEU A 1 9.60 -36.84 14.37
N VAL A 2 8.54 -36.59 13.66
CA VAL A 2 7.16 -36.95 14.00
C VAL A 2 6.68 -37.82 12.84
N ASP A 3 6.25 -39.06 13.16
CA ASP A 3 5.81 -40.05 12.15
C ASP A 3 6.82 -40.27 11.01
N GLY A 4 8.12 -40.20 11.33
CA GLY A 4 9.21 -40.37 10.35
C GLY A 4 9.59 -39.12 9.54
N LEU A 5 8.86 -37.99 9.67
CA LEU A 5 9.16 -36.74 8.98
C LEU A 5 9.94 -35.77 9.90
N PRO A 6 10.79 -34.90 9.32
CA PRO A 6 11.36 -33.78 10.06
C PRO A 6 10.26 -32.87 10.63
N VAL A 7 10.47 -32.32 11.85
CA VAL A 7 9.50 -31.44 12.52
C VAL A 7 9.03 -30.29 11.60
N ASN A 8 9.96 -29.68 10.87
CA ASN A 8 9.62 -28.59 9.93
C ASN A 8 8.67 -29.05 8.81
N ALA A 9 8.84 -30.28 8.30
CA ALA A 9 7.93 -30.82 7.30
C ALA A 9 6.54 -31.07 7.88
N CYS A 10 6.43 -31.55 9.11
CA CYS A 10 5.13 -31.74 9.79
C CYS A 10 4.43 -30.38 10.02
N LEU A 11 5.19 -29.36 10.45
CA LEU A 11 4.65 -28.01 10.61
C LEU A 11 4.16 -27.42 9.29
N MET A 12 4.90 -27.60 8.20
CA MET A 12 4.48 -27.15 6.87
C MET A 12 3.22 -27.86 6.38
N LEU A 13 3.13 -29.17 6.57
CA LEU A 13 1.93 -29.94 6.21
C LEU A 13 0.71 -29.50 7.03
N ALA A 14 0.88 -29.28 8.34
CA ALA A 14 -0.19 -28.77 9.18
C ALA A 14 -0.64 -27.37 8.78
N PHE A 15 0.31 -26.48 8.47
CA PHE A 15 0.03 -25.15 7.96
C PHE A 15 -0.69 -25.19 6.59
N ASP A 16 -0.22 -26.02 5.66
CA ASP A 16 -0.87 -26.13 4.34
C ASP A 16 -2.28 -26.74 4.45
N ALA A 17 -2.49 -27.68 5.38
CA ALA A 17 -3.82 -28.20 5.67
C ALA A 17 -4.75 -27.12 6.22
N ASP A 18 -4.28 -26.32 7.19
CA ASP A 18 -5.06 -25.21 7.76
C ASP A 18 -5.44 -24.16 6.71
N VAL A 19 -4.46 -23.64 5.96
CA VAL A 19 -4.73 -22.61 4.95
C VAL A 19 -5.54 -23.11 3.76
N SER A 20 -5.61 -24.43 3.55
CA SER A 20 -6.41 -25.05 2.49
C SER A 20 -7.85 -25.29 2.90
N THR A 21 -8.18 -25.25 4.19
CA THR A 21 -9.56 -25.42 4.63
C THR A 21 -10.42 -24.25 4.15
N ARG A 22 -11.63 -24.56 3.73
CA ARG A 22 -12.66 -23.57 3.38
C ARG A 22 -13.63 -23.32 4.53
N ASP A 23 -13.47 -24.03 5.62
CA ASP A 23 -14.31 -23.92 6.82
C ASP A 23 -13.74 -22.82 7.71
N THR A 24 -14.07 -21.56 7.40
CA THR A 24 -13.63 -20.37 8.11
C THR A 24 -14.82 -19.62 8.69
N TRP A 25 -14.56 -18.73 9.65
CA TRP A 25 -15.62 -17.89 10.22
C TRP A 25 -16.44 -17.16 9.13
N LEU A 26 -15.77 -16.59 8.14
CA LEU A 26 -16.44 -15.84 7.06
C LEU A 26 -17.33 -16.75 6.22
N SER A 27 -16.84 -17.94 5.87
CA SER A 27 -17.62 -18.88 5.05
C SER A 27 -18.87 -19.39 5.76
N GLN A 28 -18.83 -19.48 7.09
CA GLN A 28 -19.97 -19.86 7.92
C GLN A 28 -20.92 -18.69 8.19
N SER A 29 -20.35 -17.51 8.54
CA SER A 29 -21.13 -16.36 9.02
C SER A 29 -21.68 -15.51 7.88
N ILE A 30 -20.90 -15.28 6.82
CA ILE A 30 -21.24 -14.41 5.68
C ILE A 30 -20.74 -15.04 4.36
N PRO A 31 -21.31 -16.17 3.92
CA PRO A 31 -20.83 -16.92 2.75
C PRO A 31 -20.73 -16.07 1.46
N SER A 32 -21.59 -15.07 1.33
CA SER A 32 -21.61 -14.17 0.16
C SER A 32 -20.33 -13.32 0.02
N LEU A 33 -19.56 -13.15 1.09
CA LEU A 33 -18.31 -12.40 1.10
C LEU A 33 -17.05 -13.28 1.01
N ALA A 34 -17.16 -14.59 1.11
CA ALA A 34 -16.03 -15.52 1.18
C ALA A 34 -15.04 -15.41 0.00
N ASN A 35 -15.50 -14.94 -1.16
CA ASN A 35 -14.67 -14.78 -2.35
C ASN A 35 -14.63 -13.32 -2.85
N VAL A 36 -14.94 -12.36 -1.98
CA VAL A 36 -14.88 -10.93 -2.33
C VAL A 36 -13.47 -10.41 -2.05
N PRO A 37 -12.66 -10.11 -3.08
CA PRO A 37 -11.30 -9.62 -2.87
C PRO A 37 -11.30 -8.22 -2.26
N VAL A 38 -10.54 -8.04 -1.18
CA VAL A 38 -10.29 -6.77 -0.52
C VAL A 38 -8.82 -6.41 -0.72
N ALA A 39 -8.54 -5.28 -1.37
CA ALA A 39 -7.18 -4.76 -1.48
C ALA A 39 -6.89 -3.81 -0.31
N TYR A 40 -5.85 -4.08 0.45
CA TYR A 40 -5.42 -3.32 1.61
C TYR A 40 -4.07 -2.66 1.34
N PHE A 41 -4.08 -1.34 1.22
CA PHE A 41 -2.89 -0.54 0.89
C PHE A 41 -2.30 0.07 2.14
N SER A 42 -1.02 -0.19 2.37
CA SER A 42 -0.28 0.38 3.49
C SER A 42 1.16 0.68 3.12
N ALA A 43 1.70 1.76 3.67
CA ALA A 43 3.12 2.09 3.52
C ALA A 43 4.02 1.07 4.24
N GLU A 44 3.52 0.38 5.27
CA GLU A 44 4.30 -0.55 6.09
C GLU A 44 3.47 -1.74 6.57
N PHE A 45 4.15 -2.88 6.77
CA PHE A 45 3.54 -4.12 7.25
C PHE A 45 4.44 -4.82 8.28
N GLY A 46 4.02 -4.88 9.53
CA GLY A 46 4.70 -5.58 10.62
C GLY A 46 4.31 -7.05 10.70
N ILE A 47 4.72 -7.86 9.73
CA ILE A 47 4.38 -9.28 9.66
C ILE A 47 5.26 -10.12 10.59
N HIS A 48 6.57 -10.00 10.44
CA HIS A 48 7.57 -10.76 11.19
C HIS A 48 8.92 -10.04 11.15
N ASN A 49 9.78 -10.28 12.15
CA ASN A 49 11.10 -9.67 12.25
C ASN A 49 12.05 -10.02 11.07
N SER A 50 11.83 -11.17 10.42
CA SER A 50 12.58 -11.52 9.19
C SER A 50 12.22 -10.68 7.97
N LEU A 51 11.21 -9.83 8.08
CA LEU A 51 10.79 -8.91 7.03
C LEU A 51 10.56 -7.52 7.65
N PRO A 52 11.63 -6.74 7.89
CA PRO A 52 11.58 -5.48 8.65
C PRO A 52 11.08 -4.32 7.78
N ILE A 53 9.88 -4.44 7.23
CA ILE A 53 9.22 -3.45 6.35
C ILE A 53 8.19 -2.60 7.12
N TYR A 54 8.46 -2.29 8.35
CA TYR A 54 7.62 -1.44 9.22
C TYR A 54 8.47 -0.60 10.16
N GLY A 55 7.94 0.52 10.62
CA GLY A 55 8.62 1.44 11.53
C GLY A 55 7.90 1.66 12.85
N GLY A 56 6.60 1.39 12.93
CA GLY A 56 5.81 1.70 14.10
C GLY A 56 4.45 1.01 14.19
N GLY A 57 3.55 1.61 14.96
CA GLY A 57 2.22 1.05 15.27
C GLY A 57 1.33 0.86 14.05
N LEU A 58 1.45 1.73 13.04
CA LEU A 58 0.71 1.61 11.78
C LEU A 58 1.03 0.27 11.09
N GLY A 59 2.32 -0.09 11.01
CA GLY A 59 2.74 -1.34 10.41
C GLY A 59 2.37 -2.56 11.23
N ILE A 60 2.45 -2.48 12.57
CA ILE A 60 2.02 -3.57 13.45
C ILE A 60 0.54 -3.85 13.26
N LEU A 61 -0.31 -2.81 13.24
CA LEU A 61 -1.74 -3.00 12.98
C LEU A 61 -1.99 -3.58 11.58
N ALA A 62 -1.27 -3.10 10.56
CA ALA A 62 -1.40 -3.65 9.20
C ALA A 62 -1.03 -5.14 9.14
N GLY A 63 0.03 -5.54 9.84
CA GLY A 63 0.44 -6.93 9.95
C GLY A 63 -0.58 -7.81 10.65
N ASP A 64 -1.10 -7.35 11.79
CA ASP A 64 -2.13 -8.06 12.56
C ASP A 64 -3.44 -8.16 11.78
N HIS A 65 -3.81 -7.08 11.05
CA HIS A 65 -4.97 -7.09 10.16
C HIS A 65 -4.85 -8.17 9.05
N CYS A 66 -3.66 -8.33 8.46
CA CYS A 66 -3.43 -9.39 7.47
C CYS A 66 -3.54 -10.79 8.07
N LYS A 67 -3.02 -11.01 9.28
CA LYS A 67 -3.08 -12.29 9.99
C LYS A 67 -4.52 -12.62 10.37
N GLU A 68 -5.23 -11.69 10.99
CA GLU A 68 -6.63 -11.88 11.37
C GLU A 68 -7.53 -12.11 10.15
N ALA A 69 -7.32 -11.36 9.05
CA ALA A 69 -8.03 -11.58 7.81
C ALA A 69 -7.83 -13.00 7.27
N SER A 70 -6.60 -13.52 7.39
CA SER A 70 -6.28 -14.91 7.04
C SER A 70 -7.06 -15.90 7.91
N ASP A 71 -7.08 -15.70 9.23
CA ASP A 71 -7.73 -16.61 10.18
C ASP A 71 -9.25 -16.61 10.00
N LEU A 72 -9.82 -15.43 9.75
CA LEU A 72 -11.24 -15.29 9.45
C LEU A 72 -11.65 -15.80 8.05
N GLY A 73 -10.69 -16.01 7.14
CA GLY A 73 -10.95 -16.47 5.78
C GLY A 73 -11.32 -15.35 4.80
N LEU A 74 -10.96 -14.07 5.10
CA LEU A 74 -11.13 -12.98 4.16
C LEU A 74 -10.18 -13.12 2.97
N SER A 75 -10.67 -12.83 1.76
CA SER A 75 -9.85 -12.73 0.56
C SER A 75 -9.09 -11.40 0.55
N LEU A 76 -8.14 -11.23 1.48
CA LEU A 76 -7.34 -10.02 1.64
C LEU A 76 -6.08 -10.07 0.79
N VAL A 77 -5.82 -8.97 0.10
CA VAL A 77 -4.62 -8.74 -0.69
C VAL A 77 -3.95 -7.45 -0.20
N GLY A 78 -2.84 -7.57 0.50
CA GLY A 78 -2.04 -6.43 0.93
C GLY A 78 -1.18 -5.90 -0.21
N VAL A 79 -1.01 -4.57 -0.28
CA VAL A 79 -0.13 -3.89 -1.24
C VAL A 79 0.74 -2.89 -0.49
N GLY A 80 2.05 -3.00 -0.64
CA GLY A 80 3.03 -2.13 -0.02
C GLY A 80 4.37 -2.13 -0.73
N PHE A 81 5.42 -1.75 -0.02
CA PHE A 81 6.77 -1.74 -0.55
C PHE A 81 7.66 -2.81 0.06
N MET A 82 8.58 -3.32 -0.76
CA MET A 82 9.77 -4.00 -0.30
C MET A 82 10.85 -2.96 0.00
N TYR A 83 11.12 -2.75 1.27
CA TYR A 83 12.17 -1.85 1.72
C TYR A 83 13.42 -2.64 2.11
N PRO A 84 14.42 -2.82 1.25
CA PRO A 84 15.60 -3.61 1.58
C PRO A 84 16.43 -3.01 2.72
N GLN A 85 16.32 -1.72 2.99
CA GLN A 85 16.96 -1.06 4.13
C GLN A 85 16.00 -0.83 5.31
N GLY A 86 14.71 -1.14 5.12
CA GLY A 86 13.69 -1.04 6.16
C GLY A 86 13.54 0.34 6.78
N TYR A 87 13.36 0.34 8.11
CA TYR A 87 13.42 1.52 8.97
C TYR A 87 14.74 1.52 9.74
N PHE A 88 15.23 2.69 10.14
CA PHE A 88 16.53 2.80 10.83
C PHE A 88 16.52 2.18 12.23
N HIS A 89 17.66 1.61 12.61
CA HIS A 89 17.97 1.25 14.01
C HIS A 89 18.71 2.40 14.67
N GLN A 90 18.31 2.75 15.88
CA GLN A 90 18.97 3.77 16.65
C GLN A 90 20.23 3.21 17.31
N ARG A 91 21.37 3.85 17.10
CA ARG A 91 22.62 3.61 17.81
C ARG A 91 23.05 4.89 18.50
N LEU A 92 23.62 4.75 19.70
CA LEU A 92 24.30 5.84 20.38
C LEU A 92 25.81 5.74 20.11
N SER A 93 26.38 6.83 19.63
CA SER A 93 27.84 6.98 19.50
C SER A 93 28.51 7.13 20.89
N ALA A 94 29.83 7.03 20.95
CA ALA A 94 30.58 7.15 22.21
C ALA A 94 30.43 8.51 22.91
N ASP A 95 30.10 9.56 22.14
CA ASP A 95 29.84 10.91 22.65
C ASP A 95 28.34 11.17 22.92
N GLY A 96 27.49 10.11 22.89
CA GLY A 96 26.07 10.17 23.24
C GLY A 96 25.14 10.69 22.16
N ARG A 97 25.61 10.84 20.92
CA ARG A 97 24.77 11.28 19.80
C ARG A 97 24.01 10.10 19.20
N GLN A 98 22.78 10.37 18.78
CA GLN A 98 21.98 9.39 18.05
C GLN A 98 22.49 9.26 16.62
N GLU A 99 22.70 8.02 16.18
CA GLU A 99 23.02 7.65 14.81
C GLU A 99 21.93 6.74 14.27
N ALA A 100 21.51 7.00 13.04
CA ALA A 100 20.60 6.10 12.29
C ALA A 100 21.44 5.07 11.54
N VAL A 101 21.22 3.79 11.84
CA VAL A 101 21.89 2.68 11.18
C VAL A 101 20.86 1.90 10.38
N TYR A 102 21.19 1.62 9.13
CA TYR A 102 20.34 0.82 8.24
C TYR A 102 20.99 -0.54 7.99
N GLU A 103 20.22 -1.60 8.19
CA GLU A 103 20.62 -2.95 7.81
C GLU A 103 20.00 -3.29 6.46
N TYR A 104 20.78 -3.98 5.62
CA TYR A 104 20.31 -4.37 4.30
C TYR A 104 19.77 -5.81 4.32
N LEU A 105 18.49 -5.97 4.01
CA LEU A 105 17.86 -7.26 3.83
C LEU A 105 18.13 -7.79 2.43
N ALA A 106 18.89 -8.86 2.33
CA ALA A 106 19.08 -9.56 1.06
C ALA A 106 17.76 -10.26 0.66
N ARG A 107 17.21 -9.88 -0.49
CA ARG A 107 15.92 -10.43 -0.98
C ARG A 107 15.93 -11.95 -1.10
N ALA A 108 17.08 -12.54 -1.41
CA ALA A 108 17.23 -14.00 -1.54
C ALA A 108 17.14 -14.73 -0.18
N GLU A 109 17.35 -14.04 0.92
CA GLU A 109 17.29 -14.59 2.29
C GLU A 109 15.96 -14.29 2.99
N ALA A 110 15.14 -13.43 2.37
CA ALA A 110 13.83 -13.04 2.90
C ALA A 110 12.74 -14.05 2.47
N PRO A 111 11.63 -14.16 3.23
CA PRO A 111 10.51 -15.04 2.89
C PRO A 111 9.69 -14.47 1.72
N LEU A 112 10.34 -14.23 0.60
CA LEU A 112 9.79 -13.59 -0.60
C LEU A 112 9.84 -14.58 -1.78
N SER A 113 8.85 -14.48 -2.66
CA SER A 113 8.90 -15.06 -4.01
C SER A 113 8.53 -14.01 -5.03
N PRO A 114 9.03 -14.07 -6.28
CA PRO A 114 8.55 -13.20 -7.33
C PRO A 114 7.05 -13.37 -7.54
N ALA A 115 6.30 -12.27 -7.60
CA ALA A 115 4.91 -12.32 -8.03
C ALA A 115 4.85 -12.52 -9.55
N LEU A 116 4.01 -13.44 -9.98
CA LEU A 116 3.86 -13.80 -11.37
C LEU A 116 2.54 -13.32 -11.95
N THR A 117 2.55 -12.89 -13.21
CA THR A 117 1.33 -12.61 -13.96
C THR A 117 0.52 -13.90 -14.18
N PRO A 118 -0.73 -13.81 -14.64
CA PRO A 118 -1.51 -15.00 -14.99
C PRO A 118 -0.83 -15.92 -16.01
N GLU A 119 0.06 -15.38 -16.86
CA GLU A 119 0.86 -16.11 -17.85
C GLU A 119 2.14 -16.74 -17.25
N GLY A 120 2.36 -16.58 -15.93
CA GLY A 120 3.52 -17.13 -15.22
C GLY A 120 4.82 -16.35 -15.40
N GLN A 121 4.76 -15.11 -15.86
CA GLN A 121 5.92 -14.24 -16.05
C GLN A 121 6.12 -13.32 -14.83
N ARG A 122 7.38 -12.93 -14.57
CA ARG A 122 7.68 -11.90 -13.57
C ARG A 122 7.06 -10.57 -13.98
N SER A 123 6.35 -9.95 -13.07
CA SER A 123 5.69 -8.68 -13.33
C SER A 123 6.66 -7.51 -13.22
N ILE A 124 6.74 -6.70 -14.28
CA ILE A 124 7.39 -5.38 -14.27
C ILE A 124 6.33 -4.38 -14.77
N VAL A 125 5.92 -3.47 -13.89
CA VAL A 125 4.80 -2.57 -14.13
C VAL A 125 5.28 -1.13 -14.25
N PRO A 126 4.98 -0.43 -15.36
CA PRO A 126 5.28 0.98 -15.51
C PRO A 126 4.28 1.85 -14.73
N VAL A 127 4.80 2.76 -13.93
CA VAL A 127 4.06 3.74 -13.13
C VAL A 127 4.43 5.14 -13.60
N PRO A 128 3.48 5.93 -14.13
CA PRO A 128 3.77 7.28 -14.56
C PRO A 128 4.00 8.21 -13.36
N VAL A 129 5.09 8.95 -13.40
CA VAL A 129 5.46 9.95 -12.39
C VAL A 129 5.92 11.20 -13.13
N GLY A 130 5.01 12.14 -13.35
CA GLY A 130 5.20 13.27 -14.26
C GLY A 130 5.38 12.81 -15.70
N ASP A 131 6.43 13.30 -16.36
CA ASP A 131 6.79 12.97 -17.75
C ASP A 131 7.59 11.65 -17.89
N ARG A 132 7.75 10.91 -16.80
CA ARG A 132 8.60 9.71 -16.75
C ARG A 132 7.80 8.49 -16.30
N GLN A 133 8.37 7.32 -16.60
CA GLN A 133 7.91 6.05 -16.05
C GLN A 133 8.89 5.57 -14.98
N ILE A 134 8.36 5.10 -13.86
CA ILE A 134 9.09 4.30 -12.87
C ILE A 134 8.59 2.87 -13.00
N TYR A 135 9.51 1.95 -13.15
CA TYR A 135 9.20 0.53 -13.27
C TYR A 135 9.26 -0.13 -11.90
N VAL A 136 8.29 -0.97 -11.60
CA VAL A 136 8.25 -1.73 -10.34
C VAL A 136 8.17 -3.21 -10.64
N THR A 137 9.02 -4.00 -9.97
CA THR A 137 8.82 -5.43 -9.82
C THR A 137 8.04 -5.71 -8.55
N VAL A 138 7.50 -6.92 -8.43
CA VAL A 138 6.62 -7.26 -7.31
C VAL A 138 7.08 -8.54 -6.65
N TRP A 139 7.17 -8.51 -5.34
CA TRP A 139 7.43 -9.66 -4.49
C TRP A 139 6.15 -10.12 -3.81
N HIS A 140 5.97 -11.41 -3.70
CA HIS A 140 4.84 -12.03 -3.00
C HIS A 140 5.30 -12.61 -1.67
N VAL A 141 4.54 -12.30 -0.62
CA VAL A 141 4.65 -12.90 0.73
C VAL A 141 3.33 -13.56 1.06
N ARG A 142 3.37 -14.82 1.46
CA ARG A 142 2.19 -15.54 1.94
C ARG A 142 2.01 -15.32 3.43
N VAL A 143 0.87 -14.76 3.83
CA VAL A 143 0.48 -14.53 5.21
C VAL A 143 -0.76 -15.37 5.52
N GLY A 144 -0.55 -16.65 5.79
CA GLY A 144 -1.65 -17.61 5.87
C GLY A 144 -2.40 -17.72 4.55
N ARG A 145 -3.71 -17.40 4.55
CA ARG A 145 -4.58 -17.31 3.37
C ARG A 145 -4.47 -15.96 2.65
N ALA A 146 -3.98 -14.93 3.32
CA ALA A 146 -3.79 -13.62 2.72
C ALA A 146 -2.50 -13.56 1.89
N SER A 147 -2.52 -12.76 0.85
CA SER A 147 -1.36 -12.46 0.00
C SER A 147 -0.90 -11.03 0.22
N LEU A 148 0.40 -10.82 0.39
CA LEU A 148 0.99 -9.49 0.46
C LEU A 148 1.90 -9.31 -0.75
N TYR A 149 1.64 -8.26 -1.53
CA TYR A 149 2.42 -7.87 -2.70
C TYR A 149 3.24 -6.63 -2.39
N LEU A 150 4.55 -6.77 -2.47
CA LEU A 150 5.52 -5.74 -2.12
C LEU A 150 6.21 -5.23 -3.39
N MET A 151 6.00 -3.96 -3.68
CA MET A 151 6.59 -3.27 -4.84
C MET A 151 8.04 -2.91 -4.58
N ASP A 152 8.88 -3.08 -5.59
CA ASP A 152 10.30 -2.81 -5.53
C ASP A 152 10.74 -2.07 -6.80
N THR A 153 11.31 -0.90 -6.63
CA THR A 153 11.79 -0.06 -7.73
C THR A 153 13.23 -0.37 -8.14
N ASP A 154 13.92 -1.28 -7.43
CA ASP A 154 15.30 -1.68 -7.77
C ASP A 154 15.31 -2.67 -8.94
N VAL A 155 15.04 -2.16 -10.13
CA VAL A 155 15.05 -2.88 -11.42
C VAL A 155 15.93 -2.16 -12.43
N GLU A 156 16.45 -2.90 -13.41
CA GLU A 156 17.41 -2.36 -14.40
C GLU A 156 16.80 -1.30 -15.32
N GLU A 157 15.50 -1.35 -15.53
CA GLU A 157 14.73 -0.40 -16.33
C GLU A 157 14.72 1.01 -15.72
N ASN A 158 15.01 1.13 -14.42
CA ASN A 158 15.04 2.40 -13.71
C ASN A 158 16.44 3.03 -13.70
N ALA A 159 16.46 4.37 -13.77
CA ALA A 159 17.65 5.14 -13.48
C ALA A 159 18.09 4.93 -12.01
N PRO A 160 19.39 5.06 -11.68
CA PRO A 160 19.91 4.76 -10.34
C PRO A 160 19.15 5.45 -9.21
N TRP A 161 18.77 6.72 -9.37
CA TRP A 161 18.01 7.49 -8.36
C TRP A 161 16.55 7.07 -8.23
N ASP A 162 15.97 6.41 -9.24
CA ASP A 162 14.61 5.87 -9.18
C ASP A 162 14.62 4.48 -8.56
N ARG A 163 15.72 3.73 -8.71
CA ARG A 163 15.91 2.42 -8.05
C ARG A 163 15.90 2.53 -6.53
N GLU A 164 16.38 3.65 -5.98
CA GLU A 164 16.43 3.90 -4.54
C GLU A 164 15.07 4.32 -3.94
N LEU A 165 14.05 4.54 -4.75
CA LEU A 165 12.76 5.08 -4.28
C LEU A 165 12.07 4.16 -3.27
N SER A 166 12.19 2.84 -3.42
CA SER A 166 11.68 1.85 -2.45
C SER A 166 12.72 1.36 -1.46
N ALA A 167 13.92 1.99 -1.37
CA ALA A 167 14.98 1.49 -0.50
C ALA A 167 14.66 1.60 0.99
N ARG A 168 13.98 2.68 1.41
CA ARG A 168 13.76 3.03 2.82
C ARG A 168 12.32 3.45 3.08
N LEU A 169 11.79 2.97 4.19
CA LEU A 169 10.53 3.45 4.75
C LEU A 169 10.71 4.89 5.26
N TYR A 170 9.82 5.79 4.86
CA TYR A 170 9.82 7.22 5.23
C TYR A 170 11.14 7.97 4.93
N GLY A 171 11.92 7.47 3.98
CA GLY A 171 13.17 8.10 3.58
C GLY A 171 12.97 9.26 2.63
N GLY A 172 13.95 10.20 2.64
CA GLY A 172 14.03 11.30 1.68
C GLY A 172 13.25 12.56 2.07
N ASP A 173 13.14 13.47 1.12
CA ASP A 173 12.43 14.74 1.22
C ASP A 173 10.98 14.63 0.69
N GLN A 174 10.27 15.76 0.62
CA GLN A 174 8.91 15.79 0.07
C GLN A 174 8.82 15.31 -1.38
N VAL A 175 9.90 15.46 -2.16
CA VAL A 175 9.96 14.97 -3.55
C VAL A 175 10.00 13.44 -3.57
N ALA A 176 10.79 12.82 -2.71
CA ALA A 176 10.84 11.37 -2.57
C ALA A 176 9.49 10.84 -2.04
N ARG A 177 8.91 11.51 -1.05
CA ARG A 177 7.62 11.14 -0.43
C ARG A 177 6.48 11.12 -1.44
N ILE A 178 6.23 12.20 -2.17
CA ILE A 178 5.14 12.22 -3.16
C ILE A 178 5.34 11.15 -4.24
N ARG A 179 6.58 10.89 -4.65
CA ARG A 179 6.89 9.84 -5.64
C ARG A 179 6.64 8.45 -5.09
N GLN A 180 6.99 8.18 -3.83
CA GLN A 180 6.66 6.93 -3.14
C GLN A 180 5.14 6.74 -3.09
N GLU A 181 4.38 7.76 -2.71
CA GLU A 181 2.93 7.65 -2.61
C GLU A 181 2.23 7.49 -3.96
N ILE A 182 2.77 8.10 -5.02
CA ILE A 182 2.32 7.83 -6.40
C ILE A 182 2.56 6.36 -6.76
N VAL A 183 3.74 5.83 -6.47
CA VAL A 183 4.04 4.41 -6.73
C VAL A 183 3.17 3.51 -5.86
N LEU A 184 2.94 3.83 -4.59
CA LEU A 184 2.06 3.05 -3.71
C LEU A 184 0.63 3.02 -4.25
N GLY A 185 0.04 4.18 -4.48
CA GLY A 185 -1.36 4.31 -4.87
C GLY A 185 -1.60 3.92 -6.32
N ILE A 186 -1.04 4.68 -7.25
CA ILE A 186 -1.21 4.46 -8.69
C ILE A 186 -0.55 3.17 -9.13
N GLY A 187 0.70 2.96 -8.73
CA GLY A 187 1.45 1.76 -9.05
C GLY A 187 0.79 0.51 -8.49
N GLY A 188 0.33 0.54 -7.25
CA GLY A 188 -0.33 -0.59 -6.63
C GLY A 188 -1.62 -1.02 -7.32
N VAL A 189 -2.44 -0.08 -7.80
CA VAL A 189 -3.63 -0.42 -8.63
C VAL A 189 -3.18 -1.14 -9.90
N ARG A 190 -2.20 -0.61 -10.61
CA ARG A 190 -1.68 -1.20 -11.86
C ARG A 190 -1.04 -2.57 -11.63
N VAL A 191 -0.34 -2.75 -10.52
CA VAL A 191 0.22 -4.04 -10.09
C VAL A 191 -0.90 -5.07 -9.91
N LEU A 192 -1.96 -4.74 -9.19
CA LEU A 192 -3.09 -5.67 -9.02
C LEU A 192 -3.71 -6.05 -10.37
N ARG A 193 -3.84 -5.11 -11.31
CA ARG A 193 -4.33 -5.41 -12.67
C ARG A 193 -3.39 -6.34 -13.42
N ALA A 194 -2.08 -6.09 -13.38
CA ALA A 194 -1.06 -6.94 -14.02
C ALA A 194 -1.03 -8.37 -13.44
N LEU A 195 -1.37 -8.53 -12.17
CA LEU A 195 -1.50 -9.82 -11.49
C LEU A 195 -2.88 -10.49 -11.71
N GLY A 196 -3.79 -9.89 -12.50
CA GLY A 196 -5.13 -10.40 -12.72
C GLY A 196 -6.08 -10.26 -11.54
N ILE A 197 -5.74 -9.43 -10.54
CA ILE A 197 -6.51 -9.25 -9.32
C ILE A 197 -7.47 -8.06 -9.49
N THR A 198 -8.76 -8.30 -9.23
CA THR A 198 -9.81 -7.29 -9.34
C THR A 198 -10.53 -7.14 -8.00
N PRO A 199 -10.04 -6.25 -7.11
CA PRO A 199 -10.68 -6.02 -5.81
C PRO A 199 -12.08 -5.43 -5.97
N LYS A 200 -12.96 -5.77 -5.02
CA LYS A 200 -14.29 -5.18 -4.88
C LYS A 200 -14.32 -4.11 -3.80
N VAL A 201 -13.41 -4.20 -2.83
CA VAL A 201 -13.21 -3.20 -1.77
C VAL A 201 -11.75 -2.77 -1.76
N TRP A 202 -11.54 -1.48 -1.57
CA TRP A 202 -10.22 -0.84 -1.54
C TRP A 202 -10.04 -0.17 -0.18
N HIS A 203 -9.16 -0.71 0.64
CA HIS A 203 -8.94 -0.22 1.98
C HIS A 203 -7.63 0.55 2.03
N LEU A 204 -7.71 1.82 2.37
CA LEU A 204 -6.57 2.74 2.53
C LEU A 204 -6.17 2.77 4.00
N ASN A 205 -4.95 2.35 4.30
CA ASN A 205 -4.37 2.48 5.62
C ASN A 205 -3.59 3.79 5.70
N GLU A 206 -4.21 4.83 6.22
CA GLU A 206 -3.75 6.22 6.27
C GLU A 206 -3.75 6.91 4.88
N GLY A 207 -3.42 8.21 4.85
CA GLY A 207 -3.38 9.05 3.66
C GLY A 207 -2.34 8.64 2.62
N HIS A 208 -1.27 7.95 3.01
CA HIS A 208 -0.17 7.53 2.12
C HIS A 208 -0.61 6.78 0.85
N ALA A 209 -1.75 6.08 0.92
CA ALA A 209 -2.30 5.31 -0.20
C ALA A 209 -3.38 6.05 -1.01
N ALA A 210 -3.67 7.32 -0.70
CA ALA A 210 -4.83 8.03 -1.26
C ALA A 210 -4.82 8.12 -2.79
N PHE A 211 -3.66 8.11 -3.45
CA PHE A 211 -3.57 8.09 -4.91
C PHE A 211 -4.13 6.82 -5.57
N VAL A 212 -4.46 5.77 -4.81
CA VAL A 212 -5.31 4.65 -5.29
C VAL A 212 -6.59 5.18 -5.91
N THR A 213 -7.21 6.17 -5.28
CA THR A 213 -8.49 6.74 -5.73
C THR A 213 -8.37 7.45 -7.06
N ILE A 214 -7.25 8.13 -7.30
CA ILE A 214 -6.96 8.86 -8.56
C ILE A 214 -6.80 7.88 -9.73
N GLU A 215 -6.05 6.78 -9.57
CA GLU A 215 -5.89 5.79 -10.63
C GLU A 215 -7.22 5.08 -10.91
N ARG A 216 -8.00 4.77 -9.89
CA ARG A 216 -9.34 4.18 -10.05
C ARG A 216 -10.30 5.11 -10.78
N LEU A 217 -10.31 6.41 -10.44
CA LEU A 217 -11.08 7.41 -11.21
C LEU A 217 -10.67 7.40 -12.66
N ARG A 218 -9.36 7.39 -12.94
CA ARG A 218 -8.84 7.34 -14.31
C ARG A 218 -9.31 6.08 -15.03
N GLU A 219 -9.26 4.91 -14.41
CA GLU A 219 -9.74 3.66 -15.01
C GLU A 219 -11.22 3.79 -15.45
N PHE A 220 -12.08 4.31 -14.58
CA PHE A 220 -13.50 4.49 -14.87
C PHE A 220 -13.76 5.51 -15.99
N VAL A 221 -13.10 6.66 -15.92
CA VAL A 221 -13.29 7.73 -16.91
C VAL A 221 -12.79 7.30 -18.30
N VAL A 222 -11.63 6.64 -18.36
CA VAL A 222 -11.09 6.09 -19.61
C VAL A 222 -11.99 4.98 -20.18
N ALA A 223 -12.71 4.25 -19.33
CA ALA A 223 -13.72 3.30 -19.75
C ALA A 223 -15.05 3.94 -20.17
N GLY A 224 -15.14 5.27 -20.19
CA GLY A 224 -16.30 6.04 -20.65
C GLY A 224 -17.35 6.35 -19.58
N ILE A 225 -17.06 6.09 -18.31
CA ILE A 225 -17.95 6.42 -17.19
C ILE A 225 -17.80 7.91 -16.87
N PRO A 226 -18.92 8.69 -16.78
CA PRO A 226 -18.87 10.09 -16.38
C PRO A 226 -18.15 10.28 -15.04
N LEU A 227 -17.35 11.34 -14.90
CA LEU A 227 -16.54 11.57 -13.70
C LEU A 227 -17.36 11.58 -12.40
N ALA A 228 -18.57 12.14 -12.41
CA ALA A 228 -19.43 12.17 -11.21
C ALA A 228 -19.83 10.76 -10.76
N ASP A 229 -20.15 9.89 -11.71
CA ASP A 229 -20.50 8.49 -11.44
C ASP A 229 -19.26 7.69 -11.01
N ALA A 230 -18.11 7.98 -11.63
CA ALA A 230 -16.81 7.41 -11.25
C ALA A 230 -16.44 7.77 -9.81
N ILE A 231 -16.61 9.03 -9.39
CA ILE A 231 -16.39 9.47 -8.00
C ILE A 231 -17.31 8.69 -7.05
N THR A 232 -18.59 8.59 -7.36
CA THR A 232 -19.57 7.85 -6.55
C THR A 232 -19.17 6.38 -6.39
N GLU A 233 -18.72 5.73 -7.46
CA GLU A 233 -18.30 4.33 -7.42
C GLU A 233 -16.99 4.13 -6.64
N VAL A 234 -16.02 5.05 -6.81
CA VAL A 234 -14.80 5.04 -6.02
C VAL A 234 -15.11 5.18 -4.54
N GLN A 235 -15.94 6.16 -4.17
CA GLN A 235 -16.35 6.37 -2.78
C GLN A 235 -17.05 5.13 -2.21
N ARG A 236 -18.03 4.60 -2.92
CA ARG A 236 -18.84 3.45 -2.47
C ARG A 236 -18.00 2.20 -2.16
N THR A 237 -16.87 2.03 -2.82
CA THR A 237 -16.02 0.85 -2.74
C THR A 237 -14.69 1.10 -2.04
N THR A 238 -14.50 2.28 -1.45
CA THR A 238 -13.28 2.64 -0.70
C THR A 238 -13.57 2.79 0.78
N VAL A 239 -12.68 2.23 1.60
CA VAL A 239 -12.64 2.37 3.06
C VAL A 239 -11.32 3.03 3.45
N CYS A 240 -11.33 3.92 4.42
CA CYS A 240 -10.11 4.56 4.94
C CYS A 240 -10.02 4.37 6.45
N THR A 241 -8.83 3.97 6.93
CA THR A 241 -8.52 3.94 8.36
C THR A 241 -7.49 5.02 8.67
N THR A 242 -7.83 5.95 9.55
CA THR A 242 -6.90 6.98 10.03
C THR A 242 -6.22 6.55 11.33
N HIS A 243 -4.94 6.84 11.45
CA HIS A 243 -4.09 6.47 12.59
C HIS A 243 -3.59 7.68 13.37
N THR A 244 -3.43 8.82 12.71
CA THR A 244 -2.66 9.93 13.26
C THR A 244 -3.55 11.14 13.54
N PRO A 245 -3.73 11.54 14.81
CA PRO A 245 -4.54 12.70 15.16
C PRO A 245 -3.74 14.02 15.15
N VAL A 246 -2.48 13.99 14.68
CA VAL A 246 -1.61 15.17 14.71
C VAL A 246 -1.10 15.53 13.31
N PRO A 247 -1.03 16.84 12.96
CA PRO A 247 -0.65 17.29 11.61
C PRO A 247 0.69 16.75 11.11
N ALA A 248 1.67 16.55 12.00
CA ALA A 248 3.00 16.07 11.63
C ALA A 248 3.02 14.63 11.06
N GLY A 249 1.95 13.87 11.24
CA GLY A 249 1.82 12.51 10.70
C GLY A 249 1.09 12.44 9.37
N HIS A 250 0.65 13.57 8.84
CA HIS A 250 -0.07 13.63 7.56
C HIS A 250 0.82 14.22 6.47
N ASP A 251 0.90 13.54 5.34
CA ASP A 251 1.63 14.09 4.18
C ASP A 251 0.78 15.16 3.49
N ALA A 252 1.39 16.33 3.33
CA ALA A 252 0.84 17.47 2.63
C ALA A 252 1.88 18.04 1.67
N PHE A 253 1.50 18.19 0.41
CA PHE A 253 2.41 18.60 -0.66
C PHE A 253 2.07 19.97 -1.20
N PRO A 254 3.08 20.83 -1.44
CA PRO A 254 2.87 22.05 -2.20
C PRO A 254 2.28 21.74 -3.59
N PHE A 255 1.38 22.56 -4.07
CA PHE A 255 0.70 22.34 -5.35
C PHE A 255 1.67 22.12 -6.51
N HIS A 256 2.79 22.84 -6.54
CA HIS A 256 3.77 22.68 -7.63
C HIS A 256 4.37 21.26 -7.72
N LEU A 257 4.46 20.51 -6.61
CA LEU A 257 4.90 19.11 -6.64
C LEU A 257 3.79 18.20 -7.21
N VAL A 258 2.55 18.44 -6.82
CA VAL A 258 1.39 17.71 -7.37
C VAL A 258 1.28 17.96 -8.87
N GLU A 259 1.41 19.21 -9.30
CA GLU A 259 1.43 19.60 -10.71
C GLU A 259 2.54 18.91 -11.47
N LYS A 260 3.76 18.95 -10.94
CA LYS A 260 4.94 18.33 -11.56
C LYS A 260 4.75 16.84 -11.84
N TYR A 261 4.10 16.12 -10.94
CA TYR A 261 4.07 14.65 -10.99
C TYR A 261 2.73 14.08 -11.43
N LEU A 262 1.64 14.85 -11.35
CA LEU A 262 0.28 14.37 -11.64
C LEU A 262 -0.45 15.17 -12.73
N HIS A 263 0.21 16.15 -13.36
CA HIS A 263 -0.45 16.95 -14.42
C HIS A 263 -1.07 16.12 -15.57
N PRO A 264 -0.56 14.92 -15.94
CA PRO A 264 -1.23 14.15 -16.99
C PRO A 264 -2.60 13.61 -16.54
N TYR A 265 -2.86 13.50 -15.23
CA TYR A 265 -4.09 12.89 -14.72
C TYR A 265 -5.32 13.78 -14.89
N TRP A 266 -5.22 15.10 -14.71
CA TRP A 266 -6.41 15.96 -14.92
C TRP A 266 -6.89 15.96 -16.38
N HIS A 267 -5.96 15.86 -17.34
CA HIS A 267 -6.34 15.69 -18.75
C HIS A 267 -7.06 14.35 -19.00
N GLN A 268 -6.55 13.26 -18.39
CA GLN A 268 -7.17 11.95 -18.52
C GLN A 268 -8.52 11.85 -17.79
N LEU A 269 -8.74 12.66 -16.76
CA LEU A 269 -10.00 12.79 -16.04
C LEU A 269 -10.97 13.77 -16.71
N GLY A 270 -10.53 14.51 -17.74
CA GLY A 270 -11.35 15.53 -18.44
C GLY A 270 -11.68 16.74 -17.56
N ILE A 271 -10.77 17.12 -16.65
CA ILE A 271 -10.93 18.26 -15.74
C ILE A 271 -9.76 19.23 -15.85
N ASP A 272 -9.94 20.42 -15.31
CA ASP A 272 -8.87 21.41 -15.20
C ASP A 272 -8.01 21.18 -13.94
N ARG A 273 -6.94 21.95 -13.83
CA ARG A 273 -6.00 21.94 -12.72
C ARG A 273 -6.69 22.23 -11.37
N GLU A 274 -7.53 23.24 -11.34
CA GLU A 274 -8.21 23.72 -10.13
C GLU A 274 -9.11 22.62 -9.56
N ARG A 275 -9.87 21.98 -10.41
CA ARG A 275 -10.75 20.87 -10.03
C ARG A 275 -9.98 19.64 -9.57
N PHE A 276 -8.82 19.36 -10.17
CA PHE A 276 -7.95 18.26 -9.70
C PHE A 276 -7.38 18.57 -8.31
N LEU A 277 -6.83 19.77 -8.12
CA LEU A 277 -6.27 20.17 -6.83
C LEU A 277 -7.33 20.20 -5.73
N ALA A 278 -8.57 20.55 -6.05
CA ALA A 278 -9.68 20.56 -5.08
C ALA A 278 -9.94 19.21 -4.41
N PHE A 279 -9.52 18.09 -5.00
CA PHE A 279 -9.64 16.76 -4.36
C PHE A 279 -8.83 16.63 -3.07
N GLY A 280 -7.77 17.39 -2.91
CA GLY A 280 -6.92 17.33 -1.71
C GLY A 280 -6.62 18.70 -1.10
N THR A 281 -7.22 19.79 -1.59
CA THR A 281 -6.92 21.13 -1.07
C THR A 281 -7.29 21.26 0.40
N HIS A 282 -6.32 21.67 1.18
CA HIS A 282 -6.48 22.04 2.59
C HIS A 282 -5.73 23.34 2.88
N ARG A 283 -6.28 24.14 3.79
CA ARG A 283 -5.68 25.42 4.18
C ARG A 283 -4.93 25.28 5.47
N GLU A 284 -3.62 25.29 5.38
CA GLU A 284 -2.71 25.38 6.51
C GLU A 284 -2.47 26.85 6.94
N SER A 285 -1.85 27.06 8.10
CA SER A 285 -1.52 28.40 8.59
C SER A 285 -0.58 29.19 7.66
N TRP A 286 0.19 28.49 6.83
CA TRP A 286 1.19 29.05 5.90
C TRP A 286 0.76 29.02 4.43
N GLY A 287 -0.44 28.54 4.12
CA GLY A 287 -0.96 28.54 2.76
C GLY A 287 -1.81 27.31 2.43
N GLU A 288 -2.21 27.21 1.16
CA GLU A 288 -2.95 26.05 0.65
C GLU A 288 -1.99 24.97 0.19
N VAL A 289 -2.35 23.73 0.49
CA VAL A 289 -1.58 22.52 0.17
C VAL A 289 -2.50 21.43 -0.35
N PHE A 290 -1.92 20.44 -1.00
CA PHE A 290 -2.58 19.19 -1.33
C PHE A 290 -2.32 18.17 -0.21
N HIS A 291 -3.35 17.85 0.56
CA HIS A 291 -3.28 17.04 1.76
C HIS A 291 -3.80 15.64 1.48
N MET A 292 -2.96 14.63 1.70
CA MET A 292 -3.27 13.26 1.33
C MET A 292 -4.44 12.66 2.12
N THR A 293 -4.56 13.00 3.41
CA THR A 293 -5.70 12.56 4.22
C THR A 293 -7.01 13.20 3.76
N VAL A 294 -6.98 14.46 3.31
CA VAL A 294 -8.17 15.12 2.73
C VAL A 294 -8.61 14.41 1.47
N LEU A 295 -7.66 14.08 0.56
CA LEU A 295 -7.96 13.26 -0.62
C LEU A 295 -8.58 11.92 -0.23
N ALA A 296 -7.97 11.20 0.73
CA ALA A 296 -8.47 9.92 1.20
C ALA A 296 -9.91 10.03 1.72
N LEU A 297 -10.19 10.99 2.59
CA LEU A 297 -11.52 11.19 3.18
C LEU A 297 -12.57 11.62 2.16
N GLN A 298 -12.22 12.49 1.20
CA GLN A 298 -13.13 12.92 0.14
C GLN A 298 -13.52 11.78 -0.82
N MET A 299 -12.61 10.82 -1.03
CA MET A 299 -12.79 9.72 -1.97
C MET A 299 -13.21 8.41 -1.30
N THR A 300 -13.65 8.46 -0.05
CA THR A 300 -14.02 7.30 0.77
C THR A 300 -15.48 7.38 1.17
N GLY A 301 -16.21 6.27 1.08
CA GLY A 301 -17.58 6.15 1.58
C GLY A 301 -17.65 5.75 3.06
N HIS A 302 -16.58 5.14 3.57
CA HIS A 302 -16.50 4.67 4.96
C HIS A 302 -15.12 4.96 5.54
N CYS A 303 -15.09 5.62 6.71
CA CYS A 303 -13.87 5.90 7.44
C CYS A 303 -13.98 5.45 8.88
N ASN A 304 -12.87 4.95 9.44
CA ASN A 304 -12.77 4.61 10.85
C ASN A 304 -11.42 5.05 11.43
N GLY A 305 -11.43 5.33 12.75
CA GLY A 305 -10.20 5.44 13.53
C GLY A 305 -9.77 4.07 14.06
N VAL A 306 -8.52 3.95 14.50
CA VAL A 306 -7.93 2.70 15.02
C VAL A 306 -8.47 2.29 16.38
N SER A 307 -9.21 3.14 17.05
CA SER A 307 -9.95 2.85 18.28
C SER A 307 -11.14 3.79 18.42
N LYS A 308 -12.07 3.48 19.34
CA LYS A 308 -13.22 4.36 19.62
C LYS A 308 -12.77 5.76 20.01
N THR A 309 -11.89 5.89 20.99
CA THR A 309 -11.34 7.18 21.44
C THR A 309 -10.62 7.91 20.31
N HIS A 310 -9.84 7.19 19.49
CA HIS A 310 -9.17 7.81 18.33
C HIS A 310 -10.19 8.38 17.33
N GLY A 311 -11.25 7.63 17.02
CA GLY A 311 -12.31 8.11 16.12
C GLY A 311 -13.11 9.31 16.67
N GLU A 312 -13.10 9.53 18.01
CA GLU A 312 -13.73 10.68 18.65
C GLU A 312 -12.85 11.95 18.60
N VAL A 313 -11.51 11.80 18.47
CA VAL A 313 -10.56 12.93 18.48
C VAL A 313 -9.94 13.26 17.12
N SER A 314 -10.16 12.40 16.12
CA SER A 314 -9.75 12.60 14.72
C SER A 314 -10.87 13.21 13.91
#